data_43941d6f2085baef29768ee5ad9ce2c5
#
_entry.id   43941d6f2085baef29768ee5ad9ce2c5
#
_cell.length_a   1.000
_cell.length_b   1.000
_cell.length_c   1.000
_cell.angle_alpha   90.00
_cell.angle_beta   90.00
_cell.angle_gamma   90.00
#
_symmetry.space_group_name_H-M   'P 1'
#
loop_
_entity.id
_entity.type
_entity.pdbx_description
1 polymer ?
#
loop_
_entity_poly.entity_id
_entity_poly.type
_entity_poly.pdbx_seq_one_letter_code
_entity_poly.pdbx_strand_id
1 'polypeptide(L)'
;MKIPKAIALDIETTNTSMSGLDFNDPVGWQVSCIGIYDGVQDTAYLYVANTAEVMQDLGADPSMIVQSISNLCADLEQWFKQGFSMITHNGAGFDLPILAKPVQEGGAGCAAVLNDFEQGSVHIDTCRWLFQRSGHRVHLADLSRSILGTSPASEKLMPAAEAPQAWAQHRYAQVAKYCIQDCVLTYRAWKMAGVEDGMWAVPGHLPGDRLNVKLLEFVPVNWWNS
;
A
#
# COMPACT_ATOMS: atom_id res chain seq x y z
N MET A 1 22.12 -9.12 -8.63
CA MET A 1 21.75 -8.45 -7.36
C MET A 1 20.62 -9.21 -6.73
N LYS A 2 20.62 -9.45 -5.42
CA LYS A 2 19.54 -10.18 -4.76
C LYS A 2 18.41 -9.18 -4.52
N ILE A 3 17.22 -9.42 -5.09
CA ILE A 3 16.04 -8.58 -4.80
C ILE A 3 15.80 -8.65 -3.30
N PRO A 4 15.71 -7.53 -2.60
CA PRO A 4 15.49 -7.56 -1.18
C PRO A 4 14.11 -8.11 -0.85
N LYS A 5 13.98 -8.63 0.34
CA LYS A 5 12.69 -9.07 0.87
C LYS A 5 11.84 -7.83 1.11
N ALA A 6 10.62 -7.86 0.64
CA ALA A 6 9.70 -6.74 0.87
C ALA A 6 8.27 -7.22 1.02
N ILE A 7 7.53 -6.49 1.86
CA ILE A 7 6.08 -6.49 1.93
C ILE A 7 5.56 -5.18 1.34
N ALA A 8 4.41 -5.21 0.69
CA ALA A 8 3.67 -3.99 0.36
C ALA A 8 2.44 -3.88 1.26
N LEU A 9 2.15 -2.66 1.72
CA LEU A 9 1.06 -2.36 2.62
C LEU A 9 0.16 -1.26 2.05
N ASP A 10 -1.14 -1.42 2.24
CA ASP A 10 -2.20 -0.46 1.90
C ASP A 10 -3.34 -0.58 2.91
N ILE A 11 -4.13 0.49 3.11
CA ILE A 11 -5.32 0.45 3.97
C ILE A 11 -6.55 0.96 3.25
N GLU A 12 -7.71 0.47 3.70
CA GLU A 12 -8.99 1.09 3.41
C GLU A 12 -9.64 1.63 4.68
N THR A 13 -10.55 2.58 4.51
CA THR A 13 -11.20 3.26 5.65
C THR A 13 -12.71 3.05 5.64
N THR A 14 -13.35 3.26 6.82
CA THR A 14 -14.81 3.18 6.95
C THR A 14 -15.52 4.52 6.69
N ASN A 15 -14.78 5.59 6.46
CA ASN A 15 -15.29 6.96 6.39
C ASN A 15 -16.09 7.20 5.10
N THR A 16 -17.41 7.07 5.16
CA THR A 16 -18.33 7.30 4.02
C THR A 16 -18.52 8.78 3.68
N SER A 17 -18.15 9.70 4.57
CA SER A 17 -18.15 11.14 4.36
C SER A 17 -16.76 11.70 4.57
N MET A 18 -16.32 12.54 3.66
CA MET A 18 -15.05 13.27 3.74
C MET A 18 -15.20 14.64 4.45
N SER A 19 -16.41 14.98 4.90
CA SER A 19 -16.65 16.26 5.57
C SER A 19 -15.91 16.32 6.91
N GLY A 20 -15.04 17.30 7.07
CA GLY A 20 -14.24 17.50 8.28
C GLY A 20 -12.99 16.61 8.38
N LEU A 21 -12.67 15.83 7.36
CA LEU A 21 -11.44 15.05 7.29
C LEU A 21 -10.37 15.78 6.49
N ASP A 22 -9.12 15.67 6.94
CA ASP A 22 -7.93 16.13 6.22
C ASP A 22 -7.05 14.90 5.90
N PHE A 23 -6.61 14.79 4.65
CA PHE A 23 -5.68 13.73 4.24
C PHE A 23 -4.28 13.87 4.83
N ASN A 24 -3.95 15.04 5.39
CA ASN A 24 -2.67 15.28 6.08
C ASN A 24 -2.78 15.14 7.60
N ASP A 25 -3.98 14.88 8.14
CA ASP A 25 -4.24 14.70 9.56
C ASP A 25 -4.92 13.32 9.77
N PRO A 26 -4.31 12.39 10.51
CA PRO A 26 -4.91 11.08 10.76
C PRO A 26 -6.16 11.12 11.67
N VAL A 27 -6.47 12.27 12.28
CA VAL A 27 -7.63 12.42 13.16
C VAL A 27 -8.93 12.23 12.40
N GLY A 28 -9.85 11.45 12.96
CA GLY A 28 -11.16 11.16 12.39
C GLY A 28 -11.18 10.00 11.37
N TRP A 29 -10.05 9.61 10.81
CA TRP A 29 -9.98 8.43 9.95
C TRP A 29 -10.09 7.13 10.75
N GLN A 30 -10.80 6.14 10.20
CA GLN A 30 -10.99 4.83 10.81
C GLN A 30 -10.68 3.74 9.79
N VAL A 31 -9.81 2.80 10.17
CA VAL A 31 -9.43 1.66 9.32
C VAL A 31 -10.59 0.69 9.19
N SER A 32 -10.86 0.23 7.98
CA SER A 32 -11.76 -0.89 7.68
C SER A 32 -11.00 -2.20 7.53
N CYS A 33 -9.98 -2.21 6.68
CA CYS A 33 -9.08 -3.33 6.50
C CYS A 33 -7.67 -2.86 6.16
N ILE A 34 -6.70 -3.73 6.39
CA ILE A 34 -5.29 -3.52 6.03
C ILE A 34 -4.87 -4.69 5.15
N GLY A 35 -4.38 -4.39 3.96
CA GLY A 35 -3.77 -5.33 3.07
C GLY A 35 -2.26 -5.39 3.27
N ILE A 36 -1.70 -6.59 3.24
CA ILE A 36 -0.25 -6.81 3.11
C ILE A 36 0.00 -7.88 2.06
N TYR A 37 0.88 -7.58 1.12
CA TYR A 37 1.38 -8.56 0.16
C TYR A 37 2.84 -8.88 0.44
N ASP A 38 3.12 -10.13 0.79
CA ASP A 38 4.49 -10.67 0.94
C ASP A 38 4.99 -11.11 -0.44
N GLY A 39 5.84 -10.30 -1.02
CA GLY A 39 6.38 -10.57 -2.35
C GLY A 39 7.44 -11.67 -2.41
N VAL A 40 7.87 -12.21 -1.26
CA VAL A 40 8.79 -13.36 -1.18
C VAL A 40 8.00 -14.66 -1.24
N GLN A 41 6.88 -14.73 -0.49
CA GLN A 41 6.02 -15.90 -0.42
C GLN A 41 4.91 -15.90 -1.47
N ASP A 42 4.74 -14.79 -2.21
CA ASP A 42 3.61 -14.56 -3.13
C ASP A 42 2.26 -14.76 -2.42
N THR A 43 2.14 -14.18 -1.22
CA THR A 43 1.01 -14.40 -0.32
C THR A 43 0.43 -13.07 0.13
N ALA A 44 -0.90 -12.96 0.08
CA ALA A 44 -1.63 -11.81 0.58
C ALA A 44 -2.21 -12.08 1.97
N TYR A 45 -2.14 -11.07 2.82
CA TYR A 45 -2.73 -11.06 4.16
C TYR A 45 -3.70 -9.89 4.27
N LEU A 46 -4.87 -10.15 4.82
CA LEU A 46 -5.89 -9.15 5.10
C LEU A 46 -6.16 -9.09 6.60
N TYR A 47 -5.93 -7.93 7.21
CA TYR A 47 -6.18 -7.71 8.63
C TYR A 47 -7.45 -6.91 8.82
N VAL A 48 -8.38 -7.43 9.63
CA VAL A 48 -9.69 -6.85 9.89
C VAL A 48 -10.11 -7.06 11.35
N ALA A 49 -11.03 -6.20 11.83
CA ALA A 49 -11.61 -6.37 13.15
C ALA A 49 -12.70 -7.47 13.16
N ASN A 50 -13.47 -7.62 12.07
CA ASN A 50 -14.62 -8.50 11.93
C ASN A 50 -14.31 -9.72 11.03
N THR A 51 -13.30 -10.49 11.39
CA THR A 51 -12.79 -11.62 10.60
C THR A 51 -13.87 -12.61 10.17
N ALA A 52 -14.83 -12.95 11.04
CA ALA A 52 -15.89 -13.91 10.73
C ALA A 52 -16.80 -13.45 9.58
N GLU A 53 -17.23 -12.20 9.61
CA GLU A 53 -18.09 -11.61 8.58
C GLU A 53 -17.37 -11.49 7.24
N VAL A 54 -16.11 -11.05 7.27
CA VAL A 54 -15.27 -10.92 6.08
C VAL A 54 -15.00 -12.30 5.46
N MET A 55 -14.67 -13.31 6.26
CA MET A 55 -14.47 -14.67 5.77
C MET A 55 -15.76 -15.28 5.21
N GLN A 56 -16.91 -14.96 5.79
CA GLN A 56 -18.20 -15.40 5.26
C GLN A 56 -18.47 -14.82 3.87
N ASP A 57 -18.20 -13.53 3.67
CA ASP A 57 -18.43 -12.86 2.38
C ASP A 57 -17.38 -13.26 1.32
N LEU A 58 -16.12 -13.46 1.72
CA LEU A 58 -15.06 -13.97 0.83
C LEU A 58 -15.29 -15.42 0.40
N GLY A 59 -15.99 -16.21 1.22
CA GLY A 59 -16.13 -17.65 0.99
C GLY A 59 -14.79 -18.38 1.08
N ALA A 60 -14.62 -19.43 0.30
CA ALA A 60 -13.39 -20.22 0.24
C ALA A 60 -12.35 -19.63 -0.74
N ASP A 61 -12.15 -18.33 -0.74
CA ASP A 61 -11.16 -17.67 -1.60
C ASP A 61 -9.73 -17.92 -1.07
N PRO A 62 -8.90 -18.72 -1.76
CA PRO A 62 -7.55 -19.03 -1.29
C PRO A 62 -6.54 -17.92 -1.60
N SER A 63 -6.98 -16.82 -2.22
CA SER A 63 -6.07 -15.76 -2.71
C SER A 63 -5.48 -14.91 -1.60
N MET A 64 -6.05 -14.97 -0.38
CA MET A 64 -5.58 -14.21 0.77
C MET A 64 -5.83 -14.94 2.10
N ILE A 65 -4.99 -14.64 3.08
CA ILE A 65 -5.11 -15.12 4.47
C ILE A 65 -5.75 -14.01 5.29
N VAL A 66 -6.95 -14.25 5.82
CA VAL A 66 -7.65 -13.28 6.69
C VAL A 66 -7.16 -13.44 8.13
N GLN A 67 -6.75 -12.32 8.73
CA GLN A 67 -6.21 -12.24 10.09
C GLN A 67 -6.98 -11.20 10.92
N SER A 68 -6.93 -11.36 12.25
CA SER A 68 -7.38 -10.30 13.15
C SER A 68 -6.43 -9.11 13.09
N ILE A 69 -6.97 -7.89 13.10
CA ILE A 69 -6.18 -6.65 13.19
C ILE A 69 -5.26 -6.65 14.42
N SER A 70 -5.62 -7.37 15.49
CA SER A 70 -4.78 -7.50 16.70
C SER A 70 -3.44 -8.20 16.45
N ASN A 71 -3.30 -8.97 15.35
CA ASN A 71 -2.07 -9.66 15.00
C ASN A 71 -1.12 -8.77 14.20
N LEU A 72 -1.62 -7.69 13.60
CA LEU A 72 -0.86 -6.86 12.65
C LEU A 72 0.49 -6.41 13.20
N CYS A 73 0.51 -5.82 14.41
CA CYS A 73 1.74 -5.26 14.97
C CYS A 73 2.81 -6.34 15.19
N ALA A 74 2.41 -7.52 15.66
CA ALA A 74 3.32 -8.65 15.89
C ALA A 74 3.87 -9.20 14.56
N ASP A 75 3.03 -9.30 13.54
CA ASP A 75 3.44 -9.78 12.22
C ASP A 75 4.36 -8.77 11.53
N LEU A 76 4.08 -7.47 11.62
CA LEU A 76 4.98 -6.40 11.13
C LEU A 76 6.34 -6.45 11.84
N GLU A 77 6.36 -6.64 13.16
CA GLU A 77 7.60 -6.78 13.93
C GLU A 77 8.40 -8.01 13.48
N GLN A 78 7.73 -9.10 13.18
CA GLN A 78 8.38 -10.32 12.67
C GLN A 78 8.99 -10.07 11.28
N TRP A 79 8.31 -9.42 10.34
CA TRP A 79 8.87 -9.06 9.04
C TRP A 79 10.06 -8.12 9.18
N PHE A 80 9.95 -7.10 10.04
CA PHE A 80 11.07 -6.19 10.31
C PHE A 80 12.30 -6.94 10.81
N LYS A 81 12.16 -7.80 11.83
CA LYS A 81 13.26 -8.64 12.38
C LYS A 81 13.84 -9.61 11.36
N GLN A 82 13.08 -10.03 10.37
CA GLN A 82 13.52 -10.87 9.26
C GLN A 82 14.22 -10.08 8.15
N GLY A 83 14.34 -8.76 8.28
CA GLY A 83 14.99 -7.87 7.31
C GLY A 83 14.16 -7.58 6.07
N PHE A 84 12.83 -7.57 6.19
CA PHE A 84 11.96 -7.10 5.13
C PHE A 84 11.93 -5.57 5.08
N SER A 85 11.84 -5.03 3.87
CA SER A 85 11.45 -3.65 3.65
C SER A 85 9.92 -3.55 3.55
N MET A 86 9.36 -2.40 3.95
CA MET A 86 7.96 -2.06 3.75
C MET A 86 7.82 -1.13 2.55
N ILE A 87 6.95 -1.47 1.63
CA ILE A 87 6.64 -0.65 0.45
C ILE A 87 5.22 -0.11 0.58
N THR A 88 5.04 1.18 0.34
CA THR A 88 3.73 1.81 0.29
C THR A 88 3.60 2.73 -0.92
N HIS A 89 2.39 3.20 -1.20
CA HIS A 89 2.14 4.26 -2.16
C HIS A 89 1.37 5.41 -1.51
N ASN A 90 2.05 6.47 -1.10
CA ASN A 90 1.58 7.58 -0.26
C ASN A 90 1.33 7.18 1.21
N GLY A 91 1.85 6.03 1.64
CA GLY A 91 1.62 5.50 2.99
C GLY A 91 2.24 6.35 4.09
N ALA A 92 3.39 6.97 3.85
CA ALA A 92 4.01 7.89 4.81
C ALA A 92 3.12 9.11 5.14
N GLY A 93 2.28 9.53 4.19
CA GLY A 93 1.37 10.66 4.37
C GLY A 93 -0.03 10.28 4.82
N PHE A 94 -0.44 9.02 4.71
CA PHE A 94 -1.81 8.61 4.97
C PHE A 94 -1.89 7.31 5.79
N ASP A 95 -1.46 6.18 5.25
CA ASP A 95 -1.66 4.85 5.85
C ASP A 95 -0.97 4.72 7.22
N LEU A 96 0.33 5.02 7.28
CA LEU A 96 1.12 4.80 8.47
C LEU A 96 0.69 5.71 9.65
N PRO A 97 0.41 7.01 9.45
CA PRO A 97 -0.13 7.86 10.51
C PRO A 97 -1.47 7.35 11.07
N ILE A 98 -2.35 6.80 10.22
CA ILE A 98 -3.62 6.23 10.66
C ILE A 98 -3.39 4.93 11.44
N LEU A 99 -2.54 4.01 10.93
CA LEU A 99 -2.21 2.75 11.61
C LEU A 99 -1.48 2.94 12.94
N ALA A 100 -0.72 4.04 13.07
CA ALA A 100 -0.03 4.39 14.31
C ALA A 100 -0.97 4.76 15.45
N LYS A 101 -2.18 5.27 15.14
CA LYS A 101 -3.17 5.63 16.17
C LYS A 101 -3.58 4.41 17.01
N PRO A 102 -3.98 4.64 18.28
CA PRO A 102 -4.61 3.60 19.09
C PRO A 102 -5.85 2.99 18.41
N VAL A 103 -6.14 1.73 18.70
CA VAL A 103 -7.32 1.04 18.17
C VAL A 103 -8.63 1.77 18.51
N GLN A 104 -8.72 2.33 19.73
CA GLN A 104 -9.88 3.11 20.19
C GLN A 104 -10.12 4.39 19.36
N GLU A 105 -9.09 4.89 18.68
CA GLU A 105 -9.13 6.05 17.80
C GLU A 105 -9.25 5.69 16.32
N GLY A 106 -9.55 4.43 16.03
CA GLY A 106 -9.73 3.92 14.66
C GLY A 106 -8.44 3.55 13.93
N GLY A 107 -7.31 3.48 14.65
CA GLY A 107 -6.04 2.96 14.13
C GLY A 107 -5.82 1.48 14.42
N ALA A 108 -4.57 1.03 14.35
CA ALA A 108 -4.15 -0.33 14.67
C ALA A 108 -3.17 -0.42 15.84
N GLY A 109 -2.75 0.70 16.42
CA GLY A 109 -1.83 0.73 17.55
C GLY A 109 -0.38 0.37 17.22
N CYS A 110 0.01 0.43 15.96
CA CYS A 110 1.30 -0.08 15.47
C CYS A 110 2.44 0.97 15.48
N ALA A 111 2.29 2.09 16.19
CA ALA A 111 3.23 3.21 16.18
C ALA A 111 4.71 2.79 16.36
N ALA A 112 4.98 1.88 17.31
CA ALA A 112 6.35 1.46 17.61
C ALA A 112 7.00 0.75 16.41
N VAL A 113 6.37 -0.28 15.88
CA VAL A 113 6.93 -1.06 14.76
C VAL A 113 6.99 -0.25 13.46
N LEU A 114 6.03 0.62 13.20
CA LEU A 114 6.06 1.51 12.04
C LEU A 114 7.24 2.48 12.13
N ASN A 115 7.52 3.02 13.32
CA ASN A 115 8.70 3.83 13.57
C ASN A 115 10.00 3.04 13.35
N ASP A 116 10.05 1.73 13.69
CA ASP A 116 11.22 0.89 13.43
C ASP A 116 11.50 0.77 11.92
N PHE A 117 10.47 0.61 11.07
CA PHE A 117 10.64 0.61 9.62
C PHE A 117 11.17 1.95 9.10
N GLU A 118 10.69 3.08 9.64
CA GLU A 118 11.13 4.41 9.23
C GLU A 118 12.57 4.69 9.70
N GLN A 119 12.87 4.46 10.97
CA GLN A 119 14.23 4.68 11.55
C GLN A 119 15.27 3.74 10.95
N GLY A 120 14.89 2.50 10.62
CA GLY A 120 15.72 1.54 9.91
C GLY A 120 15.98 1.90 8.45
N SER A 121 15.36 2.95 7.91
CA SER A 121 15.40 3.35 6.50
C SER A 121 15.00 2.21 5.54
N VAL A 122 14.08 1.37 5.99
CA VAL A 122 13.56 0.23 5.22
C VAL A 122 12.08 0.40 4.83
N HIS A 123 11.53 1.60 5.06
CA HIS A 123 10.24 2.01 4.50
C HIS A 123 10.47 2.78 3.19
N ILE A 124 9.78 2.35 2.13
CA ILE A 124 9.85 2.93 0.79
C ILE A 124 8.45 3.37 0.38
N ASP A 125 8.22 4.69 0.38
CA ASP A 125 7.00 5.29 -0.16
C ASP A 125 7.21 5.71 -1.61
N THR A 126 6.64 4.94 -2.53
CA THR A 126 6.81 5.14 -3.98
C THR A 126 6.24 6.48 -4.46
N CYS A 127 5.13 6.97 -3.88
CA CYS A 127 4.56 8.27 -4.21
C CYS A 127 5.45 9.42 -3.73
N ARG A 128 5.92 9.36 -2.48
CA ARG A 128 6.82 10.35 -1.90
C ARG A 128 8.14 10.43 -2.65
N TRP A 129 8.69 9.27 -3.00
CA TRP A 129 9.93 9.18 -3.75
C TRP A 129 9.80 9.83 -5.14
N LEU A 130 8.71 9.53 -5.87
CA LEU A 130 8.41 10.15 -7.17
C LEU A 130 8.21 11.66 -7.04
N PHE A 131 7.47 12.09 -6.01
CA PHE A 131 7.22 13.51 -5.76
C PHE A 131 8.52 14.30 -5.54
N GLN A 132 9.44 13.76 -4.74
CA GLN A 132 10.74 14.39 -4.46
C GLN A 132 11.58 14.62 -5.74
N ARG A 133 11.39 13.78 -6.76
CA ARG A 133 12.16 13.83 -8.01
C ARG A 133 11.48 14.60 -9.13
N SER A 134 10.16 14.51 -9.22
CA SER A 134 9.38 15.09 -10.32
C SER A 134 8.64 16.37 -9.94
N GLY A 135 8.47 16.64 -8.64
CA GLY A 135 7.59 17.70 -8.14
C GLY A 135 6.09 17.40 -8.27
N HIS A 136 5.72 16.19 -8.72
CA HIS A 136 4.34 15.81 -8.98
C HIS A 136 3.96 14.56 -8.19
N ARG A 137 2.74 14.56 -7.61
CA ARG A 137 2.14 13.34 -7.05
C ARG A 137 1.64 12.46 -8.19
N VAL A 138 2.01 11.19 -8.16
CA VAL A 138 1.59 10.17 -9.12
C VAL A 138 0.57 9.27 -8.46
N HIS A 139 -0.56 9.03 -9.12
CA HIS A 139 -1.54 8.05 -8.62
C HIS A 139 -1.06 6.62 -8.89
N LEU A 140 -1.38 5.69 -7.99
CA LEU A 140 -0.99 4.28 -8.14
C LEU A 140 -1.45 3.68 -9.48
N ALA A 141 -2.67 4.02 -9.93
CA ALA A 141 -3.17 3.56 -11.22
C ALA A 141 -2.32 4.03 -12.42
N ASP A 142 -1.81 5.27 -12.37
CA ASP A 142 -0.96 5.82 -13.43
C ASP A 142 0.44 5.20 -13.37
N LEU A 143 0.98 5.05 -12.17
CA LEU A 143 2.26 4.37 -11.95
C LEU A 143 2.20 2.92 -12.44
N SER A 144 1.16 2.18 -12.07
CA SER A 144 0.97 0.80 -12.47
C SER A 144 0.87 0.66 -13.99
N ARG A 145 0.04 1.48 -14.65
CA ARG A 145 -0.07 1.47 -16.11
C ARG A 145 1.25 1.79 -16.81
N SER A 146 2.01 2.73 -16.27
CA SER A 146 3.30 3.15 -16.84
C SER A 146 4.35 2.05 -16.79
N ILE A 147 4.39 1.29 -15.68
CA ILE A 147 5.41 0.29 -15.43
C ILE A 147 4.98 -1.09 -15.92
N LEU A 148 3.72 -1.47 -15.66
CA LEU A 148 3.20 -2.81 -15.95
C LEU A 148 2.46 -2.89 -17.30
N GLY A 149 2.30 -1.75 -17.98
CA GLY A 149 1.51 -1.64 -19.21
C GLY A 149 -0.01 -1.61 -18.94
N THR A 150 -0.77 -1.40 -20.01
CA THR A 150 -2.24 -1.41 -19.97
C THR A 150 -2.76 -2.83 -20.05
N SER A 151 -3.21 -3.36 -18.93
CA SER A 151 -3.86 -4.67 -18.84
C SER A 151 -4.88 -4.66 -17.71
N PRO A 152 -5.87 -5.57 -17.70
CA PRO A 152 -6.79 -5.68 -16.56
C PRO A 152 -6.06 -5.87 -15.23
N ALA A 153 -4.87 -6.48 -15.23
CA ALA A 153 -4.07 -6.70 -14.03
C ALA A 153 -3.36 -5.43 -13.50
N SER A 154 -3.28 -4.36 -14.30
CA SER A 154 -2.73 -3.05 -13.90
C SER A 154 -3.80 -2.00 -13.60
N GLU A 155 -5.08 -2.33 -13.79
CA GLU A 155 -6.20 -1.44 -13.50
C GLU A 155 -6.76 -1.71 -12.10
N LYS A 156 -7.19 -0.63 -11.43
CA LYS A 156 -7.84 -0.73 -10.12
C LYS A 156 -9.22 -1.38 -10.24
N LEU A 157 -9.55 -2.27 -9.31
CA LEU A 157 -10.85 -2.96 -9.27
C LEU A 157 -12.02 -2.02 -8.98
N MET A 158 -11.77 -0.89 -8.31
CA MET A 158 -12.79 0.11 -8.00
C MET A 158 -12.16 1.50 -7.79
N PRO A 159 -12.94 2.59 -7.91
CA PRO A 159 -12.51 3.90 -7.43
C PRO A 159 -12.32 3.91 -5.91
N ALA A 160 -11.23 4.50 -5.42
CA ALA A 160 -10.93 4.55 -3.98
C ALA A 160 -12.08 5.18 -3.15
N ALA A 161 -12.77 6.18 -3.70
CA ALA A 161 -13.91 6.83 -3.03
C ALA A 161 -15.12 5.92 -2.80
N GLU A 162 -15.20 4.77 -3.47
CA GLU A 162 -16.30 3.81 -3.31
C GLU A 162 -16.04 2.79 -2.20
N ALA A 163 -14.79 2.57 -1.80
CA ALA A 163 -14.41 1.55 -0.83
C ALA A 163 -15.11 1.71 0.54
N PRO A 164 -15.18 2.91 1.15
CA PRO A 164 -15.89 3.09 2.41
C PRO A 164 -17.38 2.77 2.32
N GLN A 165 -18.02 3.16 1.23
CA GLN A 165 -19.45 2.88 1.01
C GLN A 165 -19.70 1.39 0.77
N ALA A 166 -18.81 0.72 0.03
CA ALA A 166 -18.88 -0.72 -0.19
C ALA A 166 -18.73 -1.49 1.14
N TRP A 167 -17.79 -1.05 2.00
CA TRP A 167 -17.62 -1.62 3.33
C TRP A 167 -18.86 -1.46 4.20
N ALA A 168 -19.44 -0.26 4.25
CA ALA A 168 -20.67 0.02 4.99
C ALA A 168 -21.89 -0.79 4.48
N GLN A 169 -21.85 -1.23 3.23
CA GLN A 169 -22.85 -2.11 2.61
C GLN A 169 -22.54 -3.61 2.76
N HIS A 170 -21.58 -3.97 3.62
CA HIS A 170 -21.13 -5.36 3.84
C HIS A 170 -20.56 -6.06 2.59
N ARG A 171 -20.10 -5.31 1.58
CA ARG A 171 -19.39 -5.84 0.41
C ARG A 171 -17.90 -6.03 0.73
N TYR A 172 -17.64 -6.79 1.77
CA TYR A 172 -16.30 -6.96 2.35
C TYR A 172 -15.32 -7.59 1.36
N ALA A 173 -15.75 -8.64 0.66
CA ALA A 173 -14.92 -9.32 -0.34
C ALA A 173 -14.45 -8.38 -1.47
N GLN A 174 -15.30 -7.45 -1.88
CA GLN A 174 -14.95 -6.48 -2.91
C GLN A 174 -13.86 -5.51 -2.42
N VAL A 175 -14.02 -4.97 -1.20
CA VAL A 175 -13.05 -4.04 -0.61
C VAL A 175 -11.74 -4.76 -0.28
N ALA A 176 -11.82 -5.99 0.26
CA ALA A 176 -10.65 -6.82 0.53
C ALA A 176 -9.80 -7.07 -0.73
N LYS A 177 -10.44 -7.48 -1.83
CA LYS A 177 -9.76 -7.71 -3.11
C LYS A 177 -9.15 -6.43 -3.67
N TYR A 178 -9.83 -5.30 -3.51
CA TYR A 178 -9.33 -4.01 -3.93
C TYR A 178 -8.08 -3.59 -3.13
N CYS A 179 -8.12 -3.64 -1.79
CA CYS A 179 -7.00 -3.34 -0.92
C CYS A 179 -5.77 -4.24 -1.23
N ILE A 180 -5.99 -5.56 -1.35
CA ILE A 180 -4.91 -6.49 -1.71
C ILE A 180 -4.37 -6.21 -3.13
N GLN A 181 -5.23 -5.85 -4.07
CA GLN A 181 -4.77 -5.48 -5.41
C GLN A 181 -3.84 -4.25 -5.36
N ASP A 182 -4.18 -3.22 -4.57
CA ASP A 182 -3.33 -2.03 -4.43
C ASP A 182 -1.96 -2.40 -3.81
N CYS A 183 -1.91 -3.32 -2.84
CA CYS A 183 -0.64 -3.88 -2.34
C CYS A 183 0.16 -4.59 -3.44
N VAL A 184 -0.48 -5.47 -4.22
CA VAL A 184 0.18 -6.21 -5.31
C VAL A 184 0.70 -5.26 -6.39
N LEU A 185 -0.09 -4.25 -6.77
CA LEU A 185 0.31 -3.24 -7.75
C LEU A 185 1.49 -2.41 -7.25
N THR A 186 1.45 -1.97 -5.99
CA THR A 186 2.53 -1.23 -5.34
C THR A 186 3.83 -2.05 -5.32
N TYR A 187 3.76 -3.31 -4.90
CA TYR A 187 4.92 -4.21 -4.89
C TYR A 187 5.48 -4.45 -6.29
N ARG A 188 4.61 -4.76 -7.27
CA ARG A 188 5.04 -5.02 -8.65
C ARG A 188 5.65 -3.80 -9.29
N ALA A 189 5.04 -2.63 -9.11
CA ALA A 189 5.56 -1.36 -9.59
C ALA A 189 6.95 -1.08 -9.00
N TRP A 190 7.12 -1.23 -7.69
CA TRP A 190 8.41 -1.11 -7.03
C TRP A 190 9.43 -2.11 -7.57
N LYS A 191 9.05 -3.40 -7.66
CA LYS A 191 9.95 -4.45 -8.12
C LYS A 191 10.43 -4.24 -9.56
N MET A 192 9.54 -3.84 -10.46
CA MET A 192 9.89 -3.58 -11.86
C MET A 192 10.65 -2.26 -12.05
N ALA A 193 10.35 -1.27 -11.21
CA ALA A 193 11.08 -0.02 -11.21
C ALA A 193 12.48 -0.15 -10.57
N GLY A 194 12.66 -1.11 -9.66
CA GLY A 194 13.94 -1.51 -9.08
C GLY A 194 14.75 -2.34 -10.05
N VAL A 195 15.38 -1.70 -10.99
CA VAL A 195 16.06 -2.28 -12.14
C VAL A 195 17.38 -2.93 -11.82
N GLU A 196 17.81 -3.84 -12.69
CA GLU A 196 19.17 -4.30 -12.84
C GLU A 196 20.17 -3.13 -12.72
N ASP A 197 21.18 -3.30 -11.89
CA ASP A 197 22.22 -2.30 -11.56
C ASP A 197 21.82 -1.13 -10.64
N GLY A 198 20.74 -1.26 -9.87
CA GLY A 198 20.36 -0.21 -8.90
C GLY A 198 19.79 1.04 -9.55
N MET A 199 19.24 0.91 -10.75
CA MET A 199 18.59 1.97 -11.50
C MET A 199 17.08 1.79 -11.47
N TRP A 200 16.34 2.85 -11.21
CA TRP A 200 14.89 2.86 -11.33
C TRP A 200 14.47 3.55 -12.63
N ALA A 201 13.95 2.78 -13.57
CA ALA A 201 13.39 3.32 -14.80
C ALA A 201 11.88 3.45 -14.65
N VAL A 202 11.37 4.67 -14.61
CA VAL A 202 9.96 4.92 -14.84
C VAL A 202 9.79 5.18 -16.33
N PRO A 203 8.99 4.40 -17.07
CA PRO A 203 8.77 4.63 -18.49
C PRO A 203 8.25 6.05 -18.73
N GLY A 204 8.81 6.73 -19.74
CA GLY A 204 8.69 8.17 -19.93
C GLY A 204 7.32 8.72 -20.32
N HIS A 205 6.21 7.99 -20.14
CA HIS A 205 4.87 8.51 -20.40
C HIS A 205 3.91 7.93 -19.37
N LEU A 206 3.50 8.76 -18.43
CA LEU A 206 2.28 8.52 -17.67
C LEU A 206 1.10 9.04 -18.49
N PRO A 207 0.06 8.23 -18.72
CA PRO A 207 -1.13 8.73 -19.41
C PRO A 207 -1.89 9.70 -18.51
N GLY A 208 -2.04 10.94 -18.98
CA GLY A 208 -2.80 11.99 -18.32
C GLY A 208 -2.19 13.36 -18.57
N ASP A 209 -3.01 14.36 -18.90
CA ASP A 209 -2.63 15.72 -19.29
C ASP A 209 -1.83 16.51 -18.23
N ARG A 210 -1.61 15.97 -17.05
CA ARG A 210 -0.86 16.61 -15.96
C ARG A 210 0.57 16.13 -15.81
N LEU A 211 0.98 15.08 -16.52
CA LEU A 211 2.30 14.47 -16.39
C LEU A 211 2.96 14.27 -17.76
N ASN A 212 3.01 15.35 -18.55
CA ASN A 212 3.95 15.46 -19.66
C ASN A 212 5.40 15.58 -19.14
N VAL A 213 5.69 14.88 -18.04
CA VAL A 213 7.02 14.73 -17.54
C VAL A 213 7.57 13.46 -18.17
N LYS A 214 8.55 13.61 -19.06
CA LYS A 214 9.54 12.54 -19.27
C LYS A 214 10.08 12.20 -17.89
N LEU A 215 9.43 11.29 -17.20
CA LEU A 215 9.92 10.75 -15.95
C LEU A 215 11.14 9.92 -16.28
N LEU A 216 12.23 10.65 -16.40
CA LEU A 216 13.59 10.27 -16.19
C LEU A 216 14.13 9.11 -17.01
N GLU A 217 14.98 9.48 -17.89
CA GLU A 217 16.18 8.73 -18.17
C GLU A 217 16.77 8.27 -16.82
N PHE A 218 16.96 7.00 -16.66
CA PHE A 218 17.59 6.26 -15.58
C PHE A 218 18.17 7.10 -14.44
N VAL A 219 17.58 7.05 -13.25
CA VAL A 219 18.17 7.59 -12.02
C VAL A 219 18.70 6.44 -11.20
N PRO A 220 19.96 6.44 -10.80
CA PRO A 220 20.49 5.46 -9.86
C PRO A 220 19.69 5.57 -8.56
N VAL A 221 19.06 4.49 -8.14
CA VAL A 221 18.33 4.44 -6.89
C VAL A 221 19.04 3.49 -5.98
N ASN A 222 19.70 4.08 -5.01
CA ASN A 222 20.24 3.32 -3.90
C ASN A 222 19.16 3.22 -2.84
N TRP A 223 18.11 2.41 -3.10
CA TRP A 223 17.03 2.18 -2.17
C TRP A 223 17.47 1.68 -0.80
N TRP A 224 18.72 1.21 -0.72
CA TRP A 224 19.31 0.56 0.42
C TRP A 224 20.24 1.47 1.22
N ASN A 225 20.51 2.69 0.77
CA ASN A 225 21.46 3.63 1.35
C ASN A 225 20.94 5.06 1.53
N SER A 226 19.62 5.27 1.46
CA SER A 226 19.03 6.60 1.67
C SER A 226 18.14 6.65 2.88
#